data_eb4dd3f9a60f9f89aa12b7d018600df0
#
_entry.id   eb4dd3f9a60f9f89aa12b7d018600df0
#
_cell.length_a   1.000
_cell.length_b   1.000
_cell.length_c   1.000
_cell.angle_alpha   90.00
_cell.angle_beta   90.00
_cell.angle_gamma   90.00
#
_symmetry.space_group_name_H-M   'P 1'
#
loop_
_entity.id
_entity.type
_entity.pdbx_description
1 polymer ?
#
loop_
_entity_poly.entity_id
_entity_poly.type
_entity_poly.pdbx_seq_one_letter_code
_entity_poly.pdbx_strand_id
1 'polypeptide(L)' 'MGFPLQGLGVKRADGQTVPAGNILVRQRGTKIHPGVNVGRGKDDTLFAKVEGVVRFERLGKDRKQVSVYPQ' A
#
# COMPACT_ATOMS: atom_id res chain seq x y z
N MET A 1 13.90 -1.33 -10.14
CA MET A 1 13.58 -1.56 -9.61
C MET A 1 13.47 -2.27 -8.78
N GLY A 2 13.70 -2.74 -8.47
CA GLY A 2 13.40 -3.69 -7.57
C GLY A 2 13.56 -3.33 -6.21
N PHE A 3 12.70 -3.78 -5.45
CA PHE A 3 12.79 -3.62 -4.04
C PHE A 3 13.42 -4.86 -3.48
N PRO A 4 14.20 -4.72 -2.43
CA PRO A 4 14.68 -5.90 -1.73
C PRO A 4 13.46 -6.56 -1.09
N LEU A 5 13.22 -7.76 -1.47
CA LEU A 5 12.04 -8.44 -1.01
C LEU A 5 12.38 -9.39 0.10
N GLN A 6 12.54 -8.88 1.27
CA GLN A 6 12.88 -9.68 2.40
C GLN A 6 11.79 -9.70 3.40
N GLY A 7 10.58 -9.88 2.93
CA GLY A 7 9.43 -9.90 3.78
C GLY A 7 8.86 -8.54 4.10
N LEU A 8 9.63 -7.50 3.81
CA LEU A 8 9.19 -6.13 3.97
C LEU A 8 9.14 -5.47 2.62
N GLY A 9 8.38 -4.40 2.51
CA GLY A 9 8.32 -3.62 1.30
C GLY A 9 6.99 -3.76 0.60
N VAL A 10 6.95 -3.31 -0.63
CA VAL A 10 5.73 -3.25 -1.40
C VAL A 10 5.35 -4.64 -1.89
N LYS A 11 4.14 -5.07 -1.58
CA LYS A 11 3.64 -6.38 -1.98
C LYS A 11 2.83 -6.32 -3.26
N ARG A 12 2.31 -5.16 -3.61
CA ARG A 12 1.50 -5.01 -4.83
C ARG A 12 2.01 -3.84 -5.64
N ALA A 13 1.96 -3.99 -6.94
CA ALA A 13 2.44 -2.95 -7.83
C ALA A 13 1.37 -1.90 -8.09
N ASP A 14 1.82 -0.70 -8.41
CA ASP A 14 0.94 0.37 -8.82
C ASP A 14 0.13 -0.07 -10.04
N GLY A 15 -1.16 0.18 -10.02
CA GLY A 15 -2.03 -0.20 -11.12
C GLY A 15 -2.57 -1.61 -11.07
N GLN A 16 -2.16 -2.39 -10.08
CA GLN A 16 -2.62 -3.76 -9.96
C GLN A 16 -3.98 -3.83 -9.28
N THR A 17 -4.85 -4.70 -9.76
CA THR A 17 -6.14 -4.92 -9.12
C THR A 17 -5.96 -5.87 -7.94
N VAL A 18 -6.57 -5.53 -6.81
CA VAL A 18 -6.47 -6.34 -5.60
C VAL A 18 -7.85 -6.54 -4.99
N PRO A 19 -8.07 -7.67 -4.33
CA PRO A 19 -9.31 -7.87 -3.56
C PRO A 19 -9.23 -7.16 -2.22
N ALA A 20 -10.37 -6.96 -1.61
CA ALA A 20 -10.43 -6.41 -0.27
C ALA A 20 -9.68 -7.33 0.70
N GLY A 21 -9.00 -6.74 1.65
CA GLY A 21 -8.26 -7.49 2.65
C GLY A 21 -6.84 -7.85 2.23
N ASN A 22 -6.48 -7.61 0.99
CA ASN A 22 -5.15 -7.96 0.50
C ASN A 22 -4.10 -7.03 1.09
N ILE A 23 -2.96 -7.60 1.42
CA ILE A 23 -1.85 -6.82 1.95
C ILE A 23 -1.18 -6.08 0.79
N LEU A 24 -1.00 -4.79 0.96
CA LEU A 24 -0.39 -3.95 -0.06
C LEU A 24 1.06 -3.65 0.25
N VAL A 25 1.36 -3.38 1.51
CA VAL A 25 2.70 -3.00 1.94
C VAL A 25 2.97 -3.61 3.30
N ARG A 26 4.13 -4.20 3.44
CA ARG A 26 4.62 -4.61 4.75
C ARG A 26 5.83 -3.76 5.07
N GLN A 27 5.80 -3.12 6.23
CA GLN A 27 6.83 -2.17 6.60
C GLN A 27 6.97 -2.11 8.10
N ARG A 28 8.09 -1.58 8.53
CA ARG A 28 8.30 -1.24 9.93
C ARG A 28 8.30 0.26 10.00
N GLY A 29 7.39 0.80 10.78
CA GLY A 29 7.16 2.22 10.80
C GLY A 29 6.37 2.66 9.58
N THR A 30 5.85 3.85 9.63
CA THR A 30 4.97 4.35 8.59
C THR A 30 5.76 5.08 7.53
N LYS A 31 6.39 4.35 6.63
CA LYS A 31 7.10 4.93 5.51
C LYS A 31 6.14 5.27 4.39
N ILE A 32 5.13 4.42 4.21
CA ILE A 32 4.07 4.67 3.26
C ILE A 32 2.80 4.79 4.07
N HIS A 33 2.05 5.86 3.84
CA HIS A 33 0.85 6.14 4.61
C HIS A 33 -0.37 5.53 3.95
N PRO A 34 -1.39 5.17 4.73
CA PRO A 34 -2.63 4.69 4.15
C PRO A 34 -3.40 5.84 3.52
N GLY A 35 -3.79 5.66 2.27
CA GLY A 35 -4.57 6.64 1.55
C GLY A 35 -6.04 6.24 1.52
N VAL A 36 -6.66 6.48 0.38
CA VAL A 36 -8.09 6.18 0.20
C VAL A 36 -8.31 4.67 0.23
N ASN A 37 -9.27 4.21 1.03
CA ASN A 37 -9.66 2.80 1.09
C ASN A 37 -8.54 1.86 1.51
N VAL A 38 -7.59 2.38 2.29
CA VAL A 38 -6.47 1.57 2.78
C VAL A 38 -6.46 1.66 4.30
N GLY A 39 -6.33 0.52 4.94
CA GLY A 39 -6.23 0.44 6.39
C GLY A 39 -4.81 0.14 6.83
N ARG A 40 -4.52 0.47 8.09
CA ARG A 40 -3.23 0.19 8.69
C ARG A 40 -3.39 -0.78 9.83
N GLY A 41 -2.59 -1.85 9.81
CA GLY A 41 -2.59 -2.82 10.90
C GLY A 41 -1.69 -2.40 12.05
N LYS A 42 -1.59 -3.27 13.05
CA LYS A 42 -0.82 -2.97 14.25
C LYS A 42 0.66 -2.79 13.95
N ASP A 43 1.16 -3.52 12.98
CA ASP A 43 2.58 -3.52 12.65
C ASP A 43 2.86 -2.67 11.43
N ASP A 44 2.03 -1.67 11.19
CA ASP A 44 2.17 -0.74 10.06
C ASP A 44 1.93 -1.38 8.71
N THR A 45 1.39 -2.58 8.69
CA THR A 45 1.01 -3.24 7.46
C THR A 45 -0.19 -2.52 6.85
N LEU A 46 -0.13 -2.24 5.56
CA LEU A 46 -1.23 -1.61 4.85
C LEU A 46 -1.99 -2.63 4.04
N PHE A 47 -3.31 -2.54 4.09
CA PHE A 47 -4.16 -3.50 3.39
C PHE A 47 -5.32 -2.78 2.72
N ALA A 48 -5.85 -3.41 1.67
CA ALA A 48 -6.98 -2.86 0.94
C ALA A 48 -8.26 -3.05 1.74
N LYS A 49 -9.06 -2.00 1.87
CA LYS A 49 -10.36 -2.08 2.53
C LYS A 49 -11.46 -2.45 1.54
N VAL A 50 -11.20 -2.25 0.25
CA VAL A 50 -12.16 -2.56 -0.79
C VAL A 50 -11.41 -3.19 -1.96
N GLU A 51 -12.14 -3.85 -2.82
CA GLU A 51 -11.58 -4.34 -4.06
C GLU A 51 -11.40 -3.18 -5.04
N GLY A 52 -10.26 -3.13 -5.72
CA GLY A 52 -10.01 -2.06 -6.66
C GLY A 52 -8.59 -2.04 -7.15
N VAL A 53 -8.20 -0.91 -7.70
CA VAL A 53 -6.88 -0.72 -8.30
C VAL A 53 -5.98 0.02 -7.33
N VAL A 54 -4.78 -0.53 -7.13
CA VAL A 54 -3.78 0.07 -6.25
C VAL A 54 -3.12 1.25 -6.94
N ARG A 55 -3.00 2.36 -6.22
CA ARG A 55 -2.28 3.52 -6.71
C ARG A 55 -1.35 4.03 -5.63
N PHE A 56 -0.11 4.24 -5.99
CA PHE A 56 0.88 4.84 -5.11
C PHE A 56 0.99 6.30 -5.47
N GLU A 57 0.86 7.15 -4.46
CA GLU A 57 0.81 8.60 -4.67
C GLU A 57 1.85 9.26 -3.80
N ARG A 58 2.41 10.36 -4.28
CA ARG A 58 3.33 11.16 -3.50
C ARG A 58 2.58 12.27 -2.81
N LEU A 59 2.89 12.47 -1.54
CA LEU A 59 2.31 13.55 -0.77
C LEU A 59 3.27 14.71 -0.58
N GLY A 60 4.48 14.60 -1.12
CA GLY A 60 5.50 15.61 -0.95
C GLY A 60 6.84 14.99 -1.22
N LYS A 61 7.89 15.63 -0.73
CA LYS A 61 9.25 15.16 -1.00
C LYS A 61 9.51 13.79 -0.44
N ASP A 62 9.12 13.59 0.82
CA ASP A 62 9.50 12.37 1.53
C ASP A 62 8.32 11.53 1.92
N ARG A 63 7.15 11.87 1.46
CA ARG A 63 5.95 11.15 1.86
C ARG A 63 5.29 10.48 0.69
N LYS A 64 4.83 9.26 0.92
CA LYS A 64 4.10 8.50 -0.07
C LYS A 64 2.88 7.92 0.59
N GLN A 65 1.84 7.70 -0.19
CA GLN A 65 0.68 6.97 0.30
C GLN A 65 0.25 5.98 -0.76
N VAL A 66 -0.48 4.96 -0.32
CA VAL A 66 -1.07 3.98 -1.21
C VAL A 66 -2.57 4.06 -1.05
N SER A 67 -3.27 4.01 -2.18
CA SER A 67 -4.72 4.07 -2.21
C SER A 67 -5.27 2.94 -3.05
N VAL A 68 -6.54 2.62 -2.84
CA VAL A 68 -7.24 1.63 -3.66
C VAL A 68 -8.49 2.30 -4.17
N TYR A 69 -8.65 2.33 -5.48
CA TYR A 69 -9.80 2.93 -6.11
C TYR A 69 -10.67 1.84 -6.72
N PRO A 70 -11.94 1.77 -6.36
CA PRO A 70 -12.83 0.76 -6.95
C PRO A 70 -12.89 0.92 -8.46
N GLN A 71 -13.02 -0.18 -9.13
CA GLN A 71 -13.17 -0.17 -10.57
C GLN A 71 -14.61 0.08 -10.97
#